data_8cc0214c59b3ef6840d6bddba2af8ecd
#
_entry.id   8cc0214c59b3ef6840d6bddba2af8ecd
#
_cell.length_a   1.000
_cell.length_b   1.000
_cell.length_c   1.000
_cell.angle_alpha   90.00
_cell.angle_beta   90.00
_cell.angle_gamma   90.00
#
_symmetry.space_group_name_H-M   'P 1'
#
loop_
_entity.id
_entity.type
_entity.pdbx_description
1 polymer ?
#
loop_
_entity_poly.entity_id
_entity_poly.type
_entity_poly.pdbx_seq_one_letter_code
_entity_poly.pdbx_strand_id
1 'polypeptide(L)'
;GGWPRGQHAAMRAPFQEGDFPAPVKYGSLSVGVVEEGAEELVGRTVFCLHPHQTRYVVPASAVTVVPDAVPAERAVLAGTLETAVNALWDAAPLIGDRIAVVGAGMVGCSVAALLARFPGVRVQLVDADPARAKVAQALGVDFALPADALGDRDLVVHASATEQGLARALELLTPEGTVLE
;
A
#
# COMPACT_ATOMS: atom_id res chain seq x y z
N GLY A 1 10.82 1.32 -10.03
CA GLY A 1 10.12 0.52 -10.98
C GLY A 1 9.44 1.39 -12.03
N GLY A 2 9.54 1.00 -13.30
CA GLY A 2 8.90 1.72 -14.40
C GLY A 2 7.47 1.19 -14.62
N TRP A 3 6.57 2.04 -15.02
CA TRP A 3 5.24 1.65 -15.44
C TRP A 3 5.27 0.97 -16.81
N PRO A 4 4.52 -0.12 -17.03
CA PRO A 4 4.37 -0.71 -18.35
C PRO A 4 3.81 0.31 -19.35
N ARG A 5 4.41 0.42 -20.54
CA ARG A 5 4.03 1.45 -21.54
C ARG A 5 2.54 1.43 -21.90
N GLY A 6 1.92 0.24 -21.93
CA GLY A 6 0.49 0.09 -22.25
C GLY A 6 -0.46 0.57 -21.16
N GLN A 7 0.04 0.87 -19.96
CA GLN A 7 -0.78 1.28 -18.81
C GLN A 7 -0.68 2.78 -18.47
N HIS A 8 0.13 3.55 -19.20
CA HIS A 8 0.35 4.96 -18.89
C HIS A 8 -0.96 5.77 -18.80
N ALA A 9 -1.92 5.52 -19.68
CA ALA A 9 -3.21 6.22 -19.66
C ALA A 9 -4.10 5.77 -18.49
N ALA A 10 -4.11 4.48 -18.16
CA ALA A 10 -4.90 3.93 -17.05
C ALA A 10 -4.35 4.34 -15.68
N MET A 11 -3.04 4.62 -15.61
CA MET A 11 -2.36 5.01 -14.38
C MET A 11 -2.29 6.52 -14.17
N ARG A 12 -3.01 7.31 -14.99
CA ARG A 12 -3.08 8.75 -14.85
C ARG A 12 -3.80 9.12 -13.55
N ALA A 13 -3.08 9.78 -12.63
CA ALA A 13 -3.67 10.27 -11.39
C ALA A 13 -4.60 11.48 -11.64
N PRO A 14 -5.61 11.70 -10.79
CA PRO A 14 -6.40 12.93 -10.81
C PRO A 14 -5.48 14.18 -10.72
N PHE A 15 -5.82 15.24 -11.45
CA PHE A 15 -5.07 16.49 -11.50
C PHE A 15 -3.59 16.35 -11.92
N GLN A 16 -3.20 15.23 -12.52
CA GLN A 16 -1.84 15.04 -13.02
C GLN A 16 -1.47 16.11 -14.04
N GLU A 17 -0.34 16.77 -13.82
CA GLU A 17 0.29 17.71 -14.75
C GLU A 17 1.43 17.01 -15.49
N GLY A 18 1.39 17.05 -16.83
CA GLY A 18 2.33 16.32 -17.69
C GLY A 18 1.91 14.87 -17.92
N ASP A 19 2.70 14.16 -18.71
CA ASP A 19 2.42 12.80 -19.14
C ASP A 19 3.65 11.89 -18.99
N PHE A 20 3.40 10.59 -18.73
CA PHE A 20 4.48 9.62 -18.75
C PHE A 20 5.03 9.42 -20.17
N PRO A 21 6.35 9.15 -20.33
CA PRO A 21 7.32 8.87 -19.26
C PRO A 21 7.87 10.09 -18.53
N ALA A 22 7.85 11.30 -19.10
CA ALA A 22 8.30 12.54 -18.45
C ALA A 22 8.28 13.71 -19.48
N PRO A 23 8.21 14.97 -19.00
CA PRO A 23 8.10 15.41 -17.61
C PRO A 23 6.67 15.25 -17.05
N VAL A 24 6.58 14.83 -15.80
CA VAL A 24 5.32 14.71 -15.07
C VAL A 24 5.50 15.22 -13.64
N LYS A 25 4.51 15.93 -13.12
CA LYS A 25 4.47 16.32 -11.70
C LYS A 25 4.22 15.10 -10.85
N TYR A 26 5.13 14.79 -9.97
CA TYR A 26 5.14 13.54 -9.22
C TYR A 26 4.14 13.54 -8.05
N GLY A 27 3.73 12.34 -7.65
CA GLY A 27 2.83 12.11 -6.53
C GLY A 27 1.36 12.06 -6.91
N SER A 28 0.57 11.46 -6.05
CA SER A 28 -0.87 11.27 -6.26
C SER A 28 -1.69 11.39 -4.97
N LEU A 29 -1.04 11.51 -3.82
CA LEU A 29 -1.69 11.56 -2.50
C LEU A 29 -1.24 12.81 -1.76
N SER A 30 -2.18 13.52 -1.17
CA SER A 30 -1.91 14.76 -0.43
C SER A 30 -2.84 14.87 0.77
N VAL A 31 -2.30 15.36 1.87
CA VAL A 31 -3.06 15.78 3.05
C VAL A 31 -2.67 17.20 3.37
N GLY A 32 -3.65 18.05 3.61
CA GLY A 32 -3.42 19.47 3.89
C GLY A 32 -4.57 20.11 4.63
N VAL A 33 -4.44 21.39 4.90
CA VAL A 33 -5.49 22.21 5.52
C VAL A 33 -6.10 23.12 4.47
N VAL A 34 -7.41 23.22 4.44
CA VAL A 34 -8.12 24.14 3.54
C VAL A 34 -7.93 25.56 4.04
N GLU A 35 -7.29 26.41 3.23
CA GLU A 35 -7.05 27.82 3.57
C GLU A 35 -8.21 28.72 3.15
N GLU A 36 -8.79 28.45 1.97
CA GLU A 36 -9.89 29.25 1.39
C GLU A 36 -10.86 28.34 0.63
N GLY A 37 -12.12 28.72 0.55
CA GLY A 37 -13.14 28.01 -0.24
C GLY A 37 -14.48 27.87 0.50
N ALA A 38 -15.11 26.71 0.40
CA ALA A 38 -16.38 26.43 1.07
C ALA A 38 -16.22 26.60 2.58
N GLU A 39 -17.10 27.37 3.20
CA GLU A 39 -17.03 27.80 4.61
C GLU A 39 -16.88 26.60 5.56
N GLU A 40 -17.61 25.52 5.30
CA GLU A 40 -17.61 24.30 6.10
C GLU A 40 -16.27 23.51 6.01
N LEU A 41 -15.44 23.79 5.03
CA LEU A 41 -14.14 23.15 4.82
C LEU A 41 -12.96 23.96 5.33
N VAL A 42 -13.09 25.29 5.44
CA VAL A 42 -11.99 26.17 5.86
C VAL A 42 -11.48 25.75 7.24
N GLY A 43 -10.15 25.61 7.36
CA GLY A 43 -9.48 25.15 8.57
C GLY A 43 -9.50 23.63 8.80
N ARG A 44 -10.25 22.85 7.98
CA ARG A 44 -10.30 21.39 8.11
C ARG A 44 -9.09 20.74 7.47
N THR A 45 -8.62 19.66 8.08
CA THR A 45 -7.66 18.76 7.47
C THR A 45 -8.39 17.88 6.47
N VAL A 46 -7.87 17.81 5.24
CA VAL A 46 -8.47 17.06 4.14
C VAL A 46 -7.44 16.17 3.43
N PHE A 47 -7.91 15.05 2.92
CA PHE A 47 -7.19 14.20 1.99
C PHE A 47 -7.64 14.53 0.55
N CYS A 48 -6.71 14.53 -0.39
CA CYS A 48 -6.97 14.72 -1.81
C CYS A 48 -6.04 13.86 -2.68
N LEU A 49 -6.56 13.33 -3.75
CA LEU A 49 -5.76 12.71 -4.81
C LEU A 49 -5.17 13.81 -5.69
N HIS A 50 -3.97 14.27 -5.35
CA HIS A 50 -3.32 15.39 -6.03
C HIS A 50 -1.80 15.20 -6.10
N PRO A 51 -1.12 15.64 -7.19
CA PRO A 51 0.33 15.68 -7.26
C PRO A 51 0.96 16.46 -6.10
N HIS A 52 2.19 16.09 -5.73
CA HIS A 52 2.87 16.71 -4.59
C HIS A 52 3.16 18.18 -4.84
N GLN A 53 2.58 19.05 -4.03
CA GLN A 53 2.89 20.49 -3.97
C GLN A 53 2.39 21.10 -2.65
N THR A 54 2.88 22.29 -2.34
CA THR A 54 2.60 22.96 -1.08
C THR A 54 1.23 23.63 -1.04
N ARG A 55 0.72 24.11 -2.18
CA ARG A 55 -0.59 24.73 -2.34
C ARG A 55 -1.18 24.41 -3.70
N TYR A 56 -2.48 24.23 -3.74
CA TYR A 56 -3.21 23.98 -4.98
C TYR A 56 -4.70 24.31 -4.81
N VAL A 57 -5.40 24.44 -5.91
CA VAL A 57 -6.84 24.70 -5.94
C VAL A 57 -7.53 23.53 -6.63
N VAL A 58 -8.55 22.99 -5.97
CA VAL A 58 -9.39 21.90 -6.50
C VAL A 58 -10.85 22.16 -6.15
N PRO A 59 -11.81 21.53 -6.85
CA PRO A 59 -13.21 21.56 -6.44
C PRO A 59 -13.40 21.00 -5.02
N ALA A 60 -14.33 21.53 -4.26
CA ALA A 60 -14.65 21.03 -2.91
C ALA A 60 -15.01 19.53 -2.90
N SER A 61 -15.60 19.03 -4.00
CA SER A 61 -15.92 17.62 -4.18
C SER A 61 -14.71 16.69 -4.35
N ALA A 62 -13.52 17.23 -4.59
CA ALA A 62 -12.29 16.45 -4.75
C ALA A 62 -11.55 16.17 -3.44
N VAL A 63 -12.04 16.73 -2.33
CA VAL A 63 -11.42 16.55 -1.02
C VAL A 63 -12.31 15.72 -0.10
N THR A 64 -11.68 14.94 0.77
CA THR A 64 -12.34 14.21 1.84
C THR A 64 -11.85 14.72 3.18
N VAL A 65 -12.77 15.13 4.06
CA VAL A 65 -12.41 15.59 5.41
C VAL A 65 -11.82 14.44 6.20
N VAL A 66 -10.63 14.64 6.76
CA VAL A 66 -9.99 13.67 7.64
C VAL A 66 -10.70 13.71 9.00
N PRO A 67 -11.14 12.56 9.56
CA PRO A 67 -11.73 12.52 10.88
C PRO A 67 -10.77 13.07 11.96
N ASP A 68 -11.28 13.80 12.93
CA ASP A 68 -10.46 14.48 13.96
C ASP A 68 -9.60 13.48 14.78
N ALA A 69 -10.04 12.23 14.89
CA ALA A 69 -9.29 11.17 15.58
C ALA A 69 -8.10 10.63 14.77
N VAL A 70 -7.95 11.01 13.49
CA VAL A 70 -6.89 10.54 12.60
C VAL A 70 -5.83 11.63 12.43
N PRO A 71 -4.60 11.44 12.93
CA PRO A 71 -3.51 12.39 12.68
C PRO A 71 -3.22 12.55 11.19
N ALA A 72 -2.87 13.75 10.76
CA ALA A 72 -2.58 14.06 9.35
C ALA A 72 -1.48 13.17 8.76
N GLU A 73 -0.45 12.84 9.55
CA GLU A 73 0.64 11.95 9.17
C GLU A 73 0.18 10.51 8.90
N ARG A 74 -0.94 10.10 9.48
CA ARG A 74 -1.56 8.80 9.18
C ARG A 74 -2.54 8.88 8.01
N ALA A 75 -3.22 10.00 7.86
CA ALA A 75 -4.19 10.19 6.79
C ALA A 75 -3.55 10.07 5.40
N VAL A 76 -2.27 10.43 5.26
CA VAL A 76 -1.54 10.28 3.98
C VAL A 76 -1.41 8.83 3.53
N LEU A 77 -1.55 7.85 4.43
CA LEU A 77 -1.53 6.43 4.10
C LEU A 77 -2.85 5.91 3.51
N ALA A 78 -3.89 6.75 3.45
CA ALA A 78 -5.22 6.31 3.02
C ALA A 78 -5.21 5.59 1.65
N GLY A 79 -4.52 6.13 0.65
CA GLY A 79 -4.42 5.48 -0.66
C GLY A 79 -3.61 4.17 -0.64
N THR A 80 -2.58 4.08 0.19
CA THR A 80 -1.84 2.81 0.36
C THR A 80 -2.68 1.76 1.08
N LEU A 81 -3.47 2.18 2.06
CA LEU A 81 -4.41 1.29 2.76
C LEU A 81 -5.56 0.86 1.85
N GLU A 82 -6.05 1.73 0.95
CA GLU A 82 -7.00 1.36 -0.09
C GLU A 82 -6.46 0.22 -0.96
N THR A 83 -5.21 0.35 -1.44
CA THR A 83 -4.54 -0.72 -2.18
C THR A 83 -4.47 -2.01 -1.36
N ALA A 84 -4.11 -1.93 -0.09
CA ALA A 84 -4.04 -3.10 0.78
C ALA A 84 -5.41 -3.74 1.01
N VAL A 85 -6.48 -2.96 1.17
CA VAL A 85 -7.85 -3.49 1.31
C VAL A 85 -8.29 -4.19 0.04
N ASN A 86 -8.05 -3.59 -1.14
CA ASN A 86 -8.35 -4.23 -2.43
C ASN A 86 -7.59 -5.55 -2.58
N ALA A 87 -6.31 -5.58 -2.22
CA ALA A 87 -5.51 -6.79 -2.20
C ALA A 87 -6.13 -7.90 -1.32
N LEU A 88 -6.67 -7.55 -0.16
CA LEU A 88 -7.34 -8.52 0.70
C LEU A 88 -8.67 -9.02 0.12
N TRP A 89 -9.42 -8.16 -0.56
CA TRP A 89 -10.64 -8.60 -1.24
C TRP A 89 -10.34 -9.58 -2.36
N ASP A 90 -9.30 -9.32 -3.15
CA ASP A 90 -8.90 -10.20 -4.26
C ASP A 90 -8.29 -11.51 -3.75
N ALA A 91 -7.47 -11.44 -2.72
CA ALA A 91 -6.82 -12.61 -2.12
C ALA A 91 -7.78 -13.50 -1.33
N ALA A 92 -8.87 -12.94 -0.80
CA ALA A 92 -9.89 -13.63 0.00
C ALA A 92 -9.29 -14.54 1.10
N PRO A 93 -8.45 -14.01 2.03
CA PRO A 93 -7.79 -14.81 3.05
C PRO A 93 -8.79 -15.52 3.95
N LEU A 94 -8.47 -16.74 4.34
CA LEU A 94 -9.30 -17.57 5.22
C LEU A 94 -8.76 -17.56 6.66
N ILE A 95 -9.65 -17.91 7.61
CA ILE A 95 -9.27 -18.09 9.01
C ILE A 95 -8.20 -19.19 9.10
N GLY A 96 -7.09 -18.87 9.78
CA GLY A 96 -6.01 -19.81 10.02
C GLY A 96 -4.98 -19.94 8.90
N ASP A 97 -5.11 -19.20 7.80
CA ASP A 97 -4.15 -19.22 6.71
C ASP A 97 -2.72 -18.89 7.17
N ARG A 98 -1.77 -19.55 6.54
CA ARG A 98 -0.34 -19.27 6.63
C ARG A 98 0.03 -18.37 5.46
N ILE A 99 0.35 -17.11 5.75
CA ILE A 99 0.52 -16.10 4.73
C ILE A 99 1.94 -15.55 4.72
N ALA A 100 2.52 -15.38 3.55
CA ALA A 100 3.73 -14.57 3.38
C ALA A 100 3.41 -13.30 2.60
N VAL A 101 4.02 -12.19 3.00
CA VAL A 101 4.02 -10.95 2.26
C VAL A 101 5.46 -10.66 1.84
N VAL A 102 5.75 -10.71 0.54
CA VAL A 102 7.09 -10.51 -0.02
C VAL A 102 7.26 -9.07 -0.45
N GLY A 103 8.08 -8.34 0.28
CA GLY A 103 8.32 -6.90 0.15
C GLY A 103 7.76 -6.12 1.33
N ALA A 104 8.64 -5.60 2.19
CA ALA A 104 8.29 -4.80 3.37
C ALA A 104 8.32 -3.28 3.09
N GLY A 105 7.83 -2.87 1.91
CA GLY A 105 7.53 -1.49 1.58
C GLY A 105 6.19 -1.03 2.20
N MET A 106 5.72 0.17 1.83
CA MET A 106 4.46 0.71 2.37
C MET A 106 3.26 -0.22 2.09
N VAL A 107 3.13 -0.73 0.86
CA VAL A 107 2.02 -1.62 0.49
C VAL A 107 2.11 -2.93 1.27
N GLY A 108 3.26 -3.61 1.23
CA GLY A 108 3.43 -4.89 1.93
C GLY A 108 3.23 -4.78 3.44
N CYS A 109 3.74 -3.74 4.07
CA CYS A 109 3.51 -3.48 5.50
C CYS A 109 2.03 -3.22 5.81
N SER A 110 1.31 -2.49 4.92
CA SER A 110 -0.13 -2.25 5.09
C SER A 110 -0.95 -3.54 4.96
N VAL A 111 -0.63 -4.37 3.97
CA VAL A 111 -1.23 -5.71 3.80
C VAL A 111 -0.98 -6.57 5.04
N ALA A 112 0.27 -6.66 5.49
CA ALA A 112 0.65 -7.45 6.67
C ALA A 112 -0.08 -6.98 7.93
N ALA A 113 -0.20 -5.67 8.13
CA ALA A 113 -0.91 -5.08 9.27
C ALA A 113 -2.41 -5.41 9.29
N LEU A 114 -3.05 -5.46 8.13
CA LEU A 114 -4.45 -5.85 8.01
C LEU A 114 -4.62 -7.36 8.22
N LEU A 115 -3.79 -8.18 7.59
CA LEU A 115 -3.81 -9.64 7.72
C LEU A 115 -3.57 -10.11 9.17
N ALA A 116 -2.71 -9.43 9.92
CA ALA A 116 -2.45 -9.75 11.32
C ALA A 116 -3.70 -9.64 12.21
N ARG A 117 -4.78 -9.03 11.73
CA ARG A 117 -6.06 -8.90 12.44
C ARG A 117 -7.06 -10.00 12.10
N PHE A 118 -6.75 -10.87 11.16
CA PHE A 118 -7.60 -12.03 10.84
C PHE A 118 -7.41 -13.14 11.89
N PRO A 119 -8.49 -13.77 12.34
CA PRO A 119 -8.41 -14.81 13.36
C PRO A 119 -7.53 -15.98 12.94
N GLY A 120 -6.52 -16.32 13.74
CA GLY A 120 -5.66 -17.48 13.54
C GLY A 120 -4.69 -17.39 12.35
N VAL A 121 -4.71 -16.31 11.56
CA VAL A 121 -3.77 -16.09 10.46
C VAL A 121 -2.36 -15.88 11.00
N ARG A 122 -1.37 -16.49 10.33
CA ARG A 122 0.05 -16.34 10.63
C ARG A 122 0.72 -15.63 9.47
N VAL A 123 1.16 -14.40 9.71
CA VAL A 123 1.78 -13.55 8.69
C VAL A 123 3.29 -13.54 8.86
N GLN A 124 4.01 -13.84 7.79
CA GLN A 124 5.44 -13.67 7.66
C GLN A 124 5.74 -12.57 6.65
N LEU A 125 6.36 -11.49 7.09
CA LEU A 125 6.82 -10.39 6.23
C LEU A 125 8.25 -10.71 5.78
N VAL A 126 8.46 -10.77 4.46
CA VAL A 126 9.74 -11.18 3.84
C VAL A 126 10.35 -10.00 3.13
N ASP A 127 11.59 -9.65 3.46
CA ASP A 127 12.32 -8.58 2.77
C ASP A 127 13.84 -8.84 2.80
N ALA A 128 14.56 -8.37 1.80
CA ALA A 128 16.01 -8.47 1.73
C ALA A 128 16.72 -7.51 2.70
N ASP A 129 16.07 -6.45 3.12
CA ASP A 129 16.60 -5.47 4.08
C ASP A 129 16.31 -5.90 5.53
N PRO A 130 17.32 -6.35 6.30
CA PRO A 130 17.11 -6.78 7.68
C PRO A 130 16.62 -5.68 8.61
N ALA A 131 16.77 -4.40 8.25
CA ALA A 131 16.24 -3.29 9.03
C ALA A 131 14.71 -3.30 9.10
N ARG A 132 14.02 -3.96 8.17
CA ARG A 132 12.57 -4.13 8.13
C ARG A 132 12.03 -5.01 9.27
N ALA A 133 12.88 -5.80 9.91
CA ALA A 133 12.48 -6.59 11.08
C ALA A 133 11.86 -5.73 12.19
N LYS A 134 12.33 -4.49 12.38
CA LYS A 134 11.76 -3.57 13.37
C LYS A 134 10.31 -3.18 13.03
N VAL A 135 10.01 -3.01 11.74
CA VAL A 135 8.65 -2.70 11.28
C VAL A 135 7.75 -3.91 11.48
N ALA A 136 8.20 -5.10 11.09
CA ALA A 136 7.44 -6.33 11.31
C ALA A 136 7.10 -6.54 12.80
N GLN A 137 8.06 -6.33 13.69
CA GLN A 137 7.86 -6.37 15.13
C GLN A 137 6.80 -5.38 15.60
N ALA A 138 6.85 -4.15 15.12
CA ALA A 138 5.86 -3.11 15.45
C ALA A 138 4.44 -3.45 14.94
N LEU A 139 4.35 -4.18 13.83
CA LEU A 139 3.09 -4.66 13.27
C LEU A 139 2.57 -5.94 13.94
N GLY A 140 3.39 -6.61 14.76
CA GLY A 140 3.05 -7.87 15.41
C GLY A 140 3.04 -9.06 14.44
N VAL A 141 3.89 -9.05 13.42
CA VAL A 141 4.06 -10.13 12.44
C VAL A 141 5.50 -10.66 12.45
N ASP A 142 5.67 -11.90 11.98
CA ASP A 142 7.00 -12.49 11.85
C ASP A 142 7.78 -11.84 10.72
N PHE A 143 9.11 -11.81 10.84
CA PHE A 143 10.03 -11.34 9.80
C PHE A 143 10.96 -12.45 9.36
N ALA A 144 11.25 -12.50 8.06
CA ALA A 144 12.29 -13.37 7.52
C ALA A 144 13.05 -12.70 6.37
N LEU A 145 14.35 -13.00 6.25
CA LEU A 145 15.07 -12.76 5.01
C LEU A 145 14.59 -13.77 3.94
N PRO A 146 14.72 -13.45 2.65
CA PRO A 146 14.24 -14.34 1.58
C PRO A 146 14.75 -15.79 1.68
N ALA A 147 16.00 -15.99 2.11
CA ALA A 147 16.58 -17.32 2.25
C ALA A 147 15.99 -18.12 3.44
N ASP A 148 15.55 -17.42 4.49
CA ASP A 148 15.06 -18.01 5.74
C ASP A 148 13.52 -18.10 5.79
N ALA A 149 12.85 -17.59 4.73
CA ALA A 149 11.40 -17.57 4.68
C ALA A 149 10.81 -18.98 4.64
N LEU A 150 9.82 -19.21 5.51
CA LEU A 150 9.13 -20.49 5.60
C LEU A 150 8.23 -20.71 4.41
N GLY A 151 8.30 -21.89 3.81
CA GLY A 151 7.41 -22.35 2.74
C GLY A 151 6.03 -22.81 3.24
N ASP A 152 5.33 -23.56 2.40
CA ASP A 152 3.98 -24.07 2.65
C ASP A 152 2.97 -22.96 3.03
N ARG A 153 3.01 -21.87 2.28
CA ARG A 153 2.08 -20.75 2.45
C ARG A 153 0.81 -20.97 1.65
N ASP A 154 -0.33 -20.78 2.29
CA ASP A 154 -1.64 -20.90 1.66
C ASP A 154 -1.91 -19.71 0.72
N LEU A 155 -1.41 -18.54 1.12
CA LEU A 155 -1.47 -17.29 0.37
C LEU A 155 -0.10 -16.58 0.41
N VAL A 156 0.34 -16.07 -0.73
CA VAL A 156 1.50 -15.17 -0.80
C VAL A 156 1.09 -13.87 -1.51
N VAL A 157 1.37 -12.74 -0.89
CA VAL A 157 1.17 -11.41 -1.51
C VAL A 157 2.54 -10.89 -1.95
N HIS A 158 2.70 -10.63 -3.25
CA HIS A 158 3.92 -10.07 -3.80
C HIS A 158 3.81 -8.54 -3.90
N ALA A 159 4.60 -7.83 -3.14
CA ALA A 159 4.62 -6.36 -3.04
C ALA A 159 6.04 -5.76 -3.19
N SER A 160 7.01 -6.54 -3.70
CA SER A 160 8.39 -6.08 -3.83
C SER A 160 8.69 -5.39 -5.17
N ALA A 161 7.83 -5.56 -6.17
CA ALA A 161 8.01 -5.09 -7.54
C ALA A 161 9.35 -5.53 -8.18
N THR A 162 9.85 -6.72 -7.81
CA THR A 162 11.08 -7.32 -8.35
C THR A 162 10.85 -8.73 -8.85
N GLU A 163 11.55 -9.13 -9.93
CA GLU A 163 11.47 -10.49 -10.46
C GLU A 163 11.92 -11.54 -9.43
N GLN A 164 12.96 -11.23 -8.65
CA GLN A 164 13.44 -12.12 -7.59
C GLN A 164 12.38 -12.29 -6.48
N GLY A 165 11.66 -11.21 -6.15
CA GLY A 165 10.58 -11.27 -5.18
C GLY A 165 9.41 -12.12 -5.66
N LEU A 166 9.03 -12.01 -6.94
CA LEU A 166 8.00 -12.84 -7.53
C LEU A 166 8.41 -14.32 -7.58
N ALA A 167 9.64 -14.61 -8.02
CA ALA A 167 10.17 -15.97 -8.02
C ALA A 167 10.12 -16.57 -6.61
N ARG A 168 10.57 -15.81 -5.60
CA ARG A 168 10.52 -16.26 -4.21
C ARG A 168 9.08 -16.45 -3.71
N ALA A 169 8.17 -15.57 -4.07
CA ALA A 169 6.75 -15.70 -3.73
C ALA A 169 6.16 -17.03 -4.22
N LEU A 170 6.46 -17.42 -5.46
CA LEU A 170 6.01 -18.69 -6.03
C LEU A 170 6.62 -19.91 -5.31
N GLU A 171 7.89 -19.85 -4.92
CA GLU A 171 8.57 -20.92 -4.17
C GLU A 171 8.00 -21.14 -2.76
N LEU A 172 7.39 -20.12 -2.16
CA LEU A 172 6.84 -20.21 -0.81
C LEU A 172 5.46 -20.85 -0.76
N LEU A 173 4.78 -20.99 -1.90
CA LEU A 173 3.42 -21.54 -1.95
C LEU A 173 3.37 -23.04 -1.59
N THR A 174 2.32 -23.41 -0.90
CA THR A 174 1.87 -24.81 -0.83
C THR A 174 1.26 -25.24 -2.18
N PRO A 175 1.16 -26.53 -2.50
CA PRO A 175 0.36 -26.97 -3.63
C PRO A 175 -1.04 -26.36 -3.58
N GLU A 176 -1.51 -25.84 -4.73
CA GLU A 176 -2.80 -25.13 -4.87
C GLU A 176 -2.90 -23.81 -4.08
N GLY A 177 -1.79 -23.32 -3.50
CA GLY A 177 -1.75 -22.00 -2.86
C GLY A 177 -1.95 -20.85 -3.87
N THR A 178 -2.36 -19.71 -3.37
CA THR A 178 -2.64 -18.51 -4.18
C THR A 178 -1.51 -17.50 -4.06
N VAL A 179 -1.05 -16.94 -5.18
CA VAL A 179 -0.22 -15.72 -5.19
C VAL A 179 -1.04 -14.55 -5.71
N LEU A 180 -0.96 -13.42 -5.01
CA LEU A 180 -1.49 -12.15 -5.45
C LEU A 180 -0.32 -11.21 -5.80
N GLU A 181 -0.40 -10.57 -6.98
CA GLU A 181 0.55 -9.58 -7.46
C GLU A 181 -0.11 -8.21 -7.65
#